data_7bcf8fc5502e9ef32b075e900c07b321
#
_entry.id   7bcf8fc5502e9ef32b075e900c07b321
#
_cell.length_a   1.000
_cell.length_b   1.000
_cell.length_c   1.000
_cell.angle_alpha   90.00
_cell.angle_beta   90.00
_cell.angle_gamma   90.00
#
_symmetry.space_group_name_H-M   'P 1'
#
loop_
_entity.id
_entity.type
_entity.pdbx_description
1 polymer ?
#
loop_
_entity_poly.entity_id
_entity_poly.type
_entity_poly.pdbx_seq_one_letter_code
_entity_poly.pdbx_strand_id
1 'polypeptide(L)'
;LYLEDGRRTTMREIAKTQARVLVFVSATCGGCVKFLKTMPQWQERLPQVALHPVYSSLESLNKSRNNGSFPEGLTPLIDRESASAANFGYGVPLAVVLGSDGLMAGGPAVGLEEVEALMGDIEEQFAEAARLAEEERQEQIRKAFAAGPSNVEGDHL
;
A
#
# COMPACT_ATOMS: atom_id res chain seq x y z
N LEU A 1 2.67 16.86 1.73
CA LEU A 1 3.58 15.86 2.27
C LEU A 1 5.03 16.22 1.94
N TYR A 2 5.93 15.73 2.75
CA TYR A 2 7.36 15.97 2.60
C TYR A 2 8.13 14.67 2.73
N LEU A 3 9.21 14.56 1.96
CA LEU A 3 10.20 13.52 2.15
C LEU A 3 11.07 13.87 3.37
N GLU A 4 11.82 12.89 3.85
CA GLU A 4 12.69 13.09 5.01
C GLU A 4 13.75 14.18 4.79
N ASP A 5 14.22 14.35 3.55
CA ASP A 5 15.20 15.37 3.19
C ASP A 5 14.61 16.78 3.04
N GLY A 6 13.32 16.94 3.29
CA GLY A 6 12.63 18.21 3.23
C GLY A 6 11.98 18.54 1.88
N ARG A 7 12.20 17.72 0.86
CA ARG A 7 11.57 17.94 -0.44
C ARG A 7 10.06 17.73 -0.34
N ARG A 8 9.32 18.60 -0.99
CA ARG A 8 7.87 18.55 -1.03
C ARG A 8 7.37 17.52 -2.05
N THR A 9 6.30 16.83 -1.72
CA THR A 9 5.64 15.92 -2.64
C THR A 9 4.12 16.00 -2.46
N THR A 10 3.38 15.42 -3.39
CA THR A 10 1.91 15.34 -3.31
C THR A 10 1.50 13.87 -3.34
N MET A 11 0.26 13.61 -2.94
CA MET A 11 -0.30 12.26 -3.01
C MET A 11 -0.31 11.75 -4.45
N ARG A 12 -0.62 12.64 -5.42
CA ARG A 12 -0.59 12.29 -6.84
C ARG A 12 0.81 11.90 -7.30
N GLU A 13 1.82 12.65 -6.90
CA GLU A 13 3.21 12.36 -7.31
C GLU A 13 3.72 11.05 -6.74
N ILE A 14 3.49 10.79 -5.46
CA ILE A 14 3.98 9.56 -4.84
C ILE A 14 3.24 8.31 -5.36
N ALA A 15 1.99 8.45 -5.76
CA ALA A 15 1.18 7.33 -6.26
C ALA A 15 1.30 7.11 -7.77
N LYS A 16 2.00 7.98 -8.48
CA LYS A 16 2.03 8.01 -9.96
C LYS A 16 2.43 6.68 -10.60
N THR A 17 3.39 5.98 -10.04
CA THR A 17 3.92 4.74 -10.61
C THR A 17 3.35 3.49 -9.97
N GLN A 18 2.73 3.61 -8.80
CA GLN A 18 2.27 2.49 -8.01
C GLN A 18 1.29 3.00 -6.96
N ALA A 19 0.24 2.25 -6.68
CA ALA A 19 -0.65 2.54 -5.56
C ALA A 19 0.13 2.55 -4.24
N ARG A 20 -0.30 3.38 -3.30
CA ARG A 20 0.37 3.59 -2.01
C ARG A 20 -0.60 3.39 -0.86
N VAL A 21 -0.09 2.89 0.25
CA VAL A 21 -0.81 2.89 1.51
C VAL A 21 -0.09 3.85 2.44
N LEU A 22 -0.79 4.90 2.86
CA LEU A 22 -0.25 5.87 3.82
C LEU A 22 -0.78 5.52 5.20
N VAL A 23 0.12 5.31 6.14
CA VAL A 23 -0.24 5.02 7.54
C VAL A 23 0.27 6.16 8.41
N PHE A 24 -0.65 7.01 8.83
CA PHE A 24 -0.35 8.15 9.70
C PHE A 24 -0.19 7.64 11.12
N VAL A 25 0.93 7.94 11.73
CA VAL A 25 1.32 7.38 13.03
C VAL A 25 1.86 8.43 13.98
N SER A 26 1.85 8.10 15.27
CA SER A 26 2.57 8.81 16.31
C SER A 26 3.61 7.86 16.90
N ALA A 27 4.81 8.36 17.15
CA ALA A 27 5.90 7.55 17.71
C ALA A 27 5.60 7.05 19.14
N THR A 28 4.65 7.67 19.84
CA THR A 28 4.32 7.34 21.23
C THR A 28 2.99 6.62 21.41
N CYS A 29 2.24 6.44 20.33
CA CYS A 29 0.96 5.74 20.36
C CYS A 29 1.20 4.22 20.38
N GLY A 30 0.62 3.50 21.35
CA GLY A 30 0.82 2.06 21.50
C GLY A 30 0.38 1.25 20.29
N GLY A 31 -0.77 1.57 19.71
CA GLY A 31 -1.27 0.92 18.50
C GLY A 31 -0.39 1.21 17.30
N CYS A 32 0.12 2.44 17.19
CA CYS A 32 1.06 2.83 16.13
C CYS A 32 2.35 2.03 16.22
N VAL A 33 2.93 1.93 17.40
CA VAL A 33 4.17 1.18 17.63
C VAL A 33 3.99 -0.29 17.23
N LYS A 34 2.88 -0.89 17.65
CA LYS A 34 2.58 -2.29 17.29
C LYS A 34 2.46 -2.47 15.78
N PHE A 35 1.75 -1.58 15.10
CA PHE A 35 1.59 -1.67 13.66
C PHE A 35 2.90 -1.43 12.92
N LEU A 36 3.66 -0.40 13.31
CA LEU A 36 4.95 -0.09 12.69
C LEU A 36 5.90 -1.28 12.70
N LYS A 37 5.91 -2.04 13.79
CA LYS A 37 6.77 -3.24 13.91
C LYS A 37 6.39 -4.34 12.92
N THR A 38 5.16 -4.39 12.46
CA THR A 38 4.70 -5.38 11.47
C THR A 38 4.67 -4.85 10.03
N MET A 39 4.86 -3.54 9.82
CA MET A 39 4.82 -2.96 8.47
C MET A 39 5.77 -3.61 7.47
N PRO A 40 7.02 -3.92 7.80
CA PRO A 40 7.90 -4.59 6.85
C PRO A 40 7.35 -5.94 6.38
N GLN A 41 6.72 -6.69 7.26
CA GLN A 41 6.09 -7.97 6.92
C GLN A 41 4.88 -7.77 6.01
N TRP A 42 4.06 -6.76 6.29
CA TRP A 42 2.97 -6.40 5.41
C TRP A 42 3.47 -5.99 4.02
N GLN A 43 4.56 -5.23 3.96
CA GLN A 43 5.14 -4.83 2.68
C GLN A 43 5.60 -6.04 1.85
N GLU A 44 6.17 -7.04 2.49
CA GLU A 44 6.55 -8.28 1.79
C GLU A 44 5.34 -9.01 1.21
N ARG A 45 4.21 -9.00 1.94
CA ARG A 45 2.98 -9.65 1.51
C ARG A 45 2.21 -8.85 0.47
N LEU A 46 2.50 -7.55 0.33
CA LEU A 46 1.78 -6.62 -0.55
C LEU A 46 2.74 -5.92 -1.51
N PRO A 47 3.46 -6.68 -2.39
CA PRO A 47 4.42 -6.05 -3.30
C PRO A 47 3.77 -5.15 -4.36
N GLN A 48 2.46 -5.26 -4.55
CA GLN A 48 1.71 -4.47 -5.52
C GLN A 48 1.52 -3.02 -5.09
N VAL A 49 1.67 -2.73 -3.80
CA VAL A 49 1.55 -1.37 -3.26
C VAL A 49 2.79 -1.03 -2.45
N ALA A 50 3.09 0.25 -2.32
CA ALA A 50 4.15 0.69 -1.42
C ALA A 50 3.52 1.25 -0.14
N LEU A 51 4.00 0.79 1.00
CA LEU A 51 3.56 1.24 2.31
C LEU A 51 4.49 2.34 2.82
N HIS A 52 3.91 3.41 3.34
CA HIS A 52 4.65 4.53 3.90
C HIS A 52 4.17 4.84 5.31
N PRO A 53 5.05 4.81 6.32
CA PRO A 53 4.73 5.43 7.60
C PRO A 53 4.77 6.94 7.43
N VAL A 54 3.77 7.64 7.94
CA VAL A 54 3.65 9.10 7.81
C VAL A 54 3.64 9.71 9.20
N TYR A 55 4.64 10.52 9.49
CA TYR A 55 4.83 11.15 10.79
C TYR A 55 4.44 12.63 10.71
N SER A 56 3.98 13.19 11.82
CA SER A 56 3.58 14.61 11.85
C SER A 56 4.76 15.58 11.86
N SER A 57 5.97 15.08 12.13
CA SER A 57 7.18 15.91 12.19
C SER A 57 8.42 15.03 12.06
N LEU A 58 9.53 15.68 11.71
CA LEU A 58 10.83 15.01 11.71
C LEU A 58 11.22 14.54 13.12
N GLU A 59 10.83 15.29 14.15
CA GLU A 59 11.04 14.91 15.54
C GLU A 59 10.34 13.59 15.87
N SER A 60 9.09 13.43 15.44
CA SER A 60 8.32 12.20 15.63
C SER A 60 8.98 11.01 14.92
N LEU A 61 9.45 11.22 13.70
CA LEU A 61 10.18 10.21 12.95
C LEU A 61 11.45 9.78 13.71
N ASN A 62 12.22 10.74 14.22
CA ASN A 62 13.43 10.44 14.97
C ASN A 62 13.12 9.68 16.27
N LYS A 63 12.03 10.00 16.95
CA LYS A 63 11.59 9.25 18.13
C LYS A 63 11.28 7.79 17.78
N SER A 64 10.64 7.56 16.65
CA SER A 64 10.34 6.21 16.16
C SER A 64 11.62 5.42 15.89
N ARG A 65 12.62 6.06 15.30
CA ARG A 65 13.93 5.43 15.10
C ARG A 65 14.62 5.12 16.42
N ASN A 66 14.59 6.06 17.36
CA ASN A 66 15.25 5.90 18.65
C ASN A 66 14.60 4.84 19.54
N ASN A 67 13.26 4.67 19.45
CA ASN A 67 12.57 3.66 20.26
C ASN A 67 12.45 2.29 19.57
N GLY A 68 13.03 2.15 18.37
CA GLY A 68 13.07 0.89 17.65
C GLY A 68 11.78 0.53 16.91
N SER A 69 10.82 1.44 16.81
CA SER A 69 9.55 1.16 16.13
C SER A 69 9.57 1.50 14.64
N PHE A 70 10.60 2.20 14.16
CA PHE A 70 10.67 2.57 12.74
C PHE A 70 10.73 1.33 11.85
N PRO A 71 9.86 1.24 10.81
CA PRO A 71 9.83 0.08 9.91
C PRO A 71 10.97 0.18 8.88
N GLU A 72 12.06 -0.51 9.14
CA GLU A 72 13.24 -0.49 8.27
C GLU A 72 12.91 -0.94 6.84
N GLY A 73 13.52 -0.26 5.89
CA GLY A 73 13.32 -0.55 4.47
C GLY A 73 12.15 0.20 3.84
N LEU A 74 11.30 0.85 4.63
CA LEU A 74 10.20 1.66 4.11
C LEU A 74 10.57 3.13 4.07
N THR A 75 10.01 3.85 3.12
CA THR A 75 10.26 5.28 2.95
C THR A 75 9.28 6.08 3.79
N PRO A 76 9.75 6.81 4.82
CA PRO A 76 8.85 7.63 5.64
C PRO A 76 8.45 8.92 4.91
N LEU A 77 7.28 9.41 5.26
CA LEU A 77 6.80 10.72 4.80
C LEU A 77 6.49 11.58 6.02
N ILE A 78 6.54 12.89 5.83
CA ILE A 78 6.22 13.85 6.86
C ILE A 78 4.96 14.62 6.46
N ASP A 79 3.97 14.62 7.33
CA ASP A 79 2.72 15.37 7.19
C ASP A 79 2.71 16.44 8.28
N ARG A 80 3.28 17.60 7.97
CA ARG A 80 3.46 18.68 8.94
C ARG A 80 2.14 19.05 9.59
N GLU A 81 2.12 19.07 10.92
CA GLU A 81 0.97 19.44 11.73
C GLU A 81 -0.27 18.57 11.45
N SER A 82 -0.06 17.35 10.93
CA SER A 82 -1.12 16.42 10.57
C SER A 82 -2.14 17.01 9.58
N ALA A 83 -1.70 17.92 8.73
CA ALA A 83 -2.57 18.64 7.82
C ALA A 83 -3.30 17.73 6.83
N SER A 84 -2.60 16.72 6.29
CA SER A 84 -3.23 15.77 5.38
C SER A 84 -4.08 14.76 6.12
N ALA A 85 -3.62 14.28 7.28
CA ALA A 85 -4.35 13.31 8.10
C ALA A 85 -5.73 13.85 8.49
N ALA A 86 -5.83 15.13 8.83
CA ALA A 86 -7.08 15.75 9.24
C ALA A 86 -8.19 15.67 8.19
N ASN A 87 -7.83 15.49 6.92
CA ASN A 87 -8.80 15.33 5.84
C ASN A 87 -9.47 13.95 5.83
N PHE A 88 -8.89 12.97 6.52
CA PHE A 88 -9.36 11.60 6.50
C PHE A 88 -10.02 11.16 7.80
N GLY A 89 -9.71 11.81 8.92
CA GLY A 89 -10.29 11.47 10.20
C GLY A 89 -9.40 11.85 11.39
N TYR A 90 -9.81 11.42 12.56
CA TYR A 90 -9.10 11.66 13.81
C TYR A 90 -8.65 10.33 14.40
N GLY A 91 -7.47 10.34 14.98
CA GLY A 91 -6.89 9.18 15.63
C GLY A 91 -5.76 8.57 14.82
N VAL A 92 -4.94 7.79 15.51
CA VAL A 92 -3.80 7.09 14.94
C VAL A 92 -3.71 5.69 15.54
N PRO A 93 -3.18 4.69 14.81
CA PRO A 93 -2.79 4.77 13.40
C PRO A 93 -4.00 5.00 12.49
N LEU A 94 -3.79 5.73 11.40
CA LEU A 94 -4.83 5.96 10.41
C LEU A 94 -4.27 5.60 9.04
N ALA A 95 -4.93 4.70 8.32
CA ALA A 95 -4.46 4.25 7.01
C ALA A 95 -5.43 4.62 5.89
N VAL A 96 -4.87 5.07 4.78
CA VAL A 96 -5.60 5.29 3.54
C VAL A 96 -4.87 4.64 2.38
N VAL A 97 -5.61 4.15 1.41
CA VAL A 97 -5.06 3.62 0.17
C VAL A 97 -5.21 4.67 -0.92
N LEU A 98 -4.12 4.97 -1.60
CA LEU A 98 -4.12 5.86 -2.77
C LEU A 98 -3.99 5.02 -4.03
N GLY A 99 -4.92 5.21 -4.96
CA GLY A 99 -4.79 4.67 -6.31
C GLY A 99 -3.72 5.41 -7.09
N SER A 100 -3.36 4.91 -8.27
CA SER A 100 -2.35 5.54 -9.12
C SER A 100 -2.73 6.93 -9.62
N ASP A 101 -4.00 7.31 -9.51
CA ASP A 101 -4.49 8.67 -9.80
C ASP A 101 -4.30 9.64 -8.62
N GLY A 102 -3.79 9.15 -7.48
CA GLY A 102 -3.59 9.94 -6.27
C GLY A 102 -4.85 10.15 -5.44
N LEU A 103 -5.96 9.53 -5.81
CA LEU A 103 -7.22 9.60 -5.08
C LEU A 103 -7.36 8.44 -4.12
N MET A 104 -8.16 8.63 -3.07
CA MET A 104 -8.41 7.59 -2.08
C MET A 104 -9.16 6.41 -2.72
N ALA A 105 -8.54 5.24 -2.66
CA ALA A 105 -9.10 4.00 -3.20
C ALA A 105 -9.52 3.02 -2.09
N GLY A 106 -9.18 3.32 -0.84
CA GLY A 106 -9.56 2.50 0.32
C GLY A 106 -9.31 3.23 1.62
N GLY A 107 -9.97 2.78 2.68
CA GLY A 107 -9.97 3.45 3.98
C GLY A 107 -10.92 4.66 3.98
N PRO A 108 -10.81 5.57 4.97
CA PRO A 108 -9.83 5.53 6.04
C PRO A 108 -10.11 4.42 7.06
N ALA A 109 -9.05 3.84 7.60
CA ALA A 109 -9.11 2.89 8.69
C ALA A 109 -8.41 3.53 9.90
N VAL A 110 -9.05 3.52 11.04
CA VAL A 110 -8.55 4.20 12.25
C VAL A 110 -8.42 3.21 13.40
N GLY A 111 -7.25 3.18 14.00
CA GLY A 111 -6.92 2.27 15.08
C GLY A 111 -6.27 0.99 14.57
N LEU A 112 -5.54 0.31 15.47
CA LEU A 112 -4.77 -0.88 15.10
C LEU A 112 -5.62 -1.95 14.43
N GLU A 113 -6.76 -2.27 15.01
CA GLU A 113 -7.64 -3.33 14.51
C GLU A 113 -8.15 -3.03 13.09
N GLU A 114 -8.64 -1.82 12.86
CA GLU A 114 -9.13 -1.43 11.54
C GLU A 114 -8.02 -1.36 10.50
N VAL A 115 -6.84 -0.88 10.89
CA VAL A 115 -5.70 -0.80 9.98
C VAL A 115 -5.23 -2.19 9.59
N GLU A 116 -5.12 -3.12 10.53
CA GLU A 116 -4.78 -4.51 10.22
C GLU A 116 -5.83 -5.17 9.33
N ALA A 117 -7.11 -4.89 9.56
CA ALA A 117 -8.19 -5.40 8.73
C ALA A 117 -8.09 -4.85 7.30
N LEU A 118 -7.74 -3.58 7.14
CA LEU A 118 -7.54 -2.98 5.82
C LEU A 118 -6.38 -3.66 5.08
N MET A 119 -5.27 -3.93 5.76
CA MET A 119 -4.14 -4.65 5.15
C MET A 119 -4.56 -6.04 4.67
N GLY A 120 -5.30 -6.77 5.49
CA GLY A 120 -5.83 -8.09 5.14
C GLY A 120 -6.79 -8.05 3.95
N ASP A 121 -7.64 -7.04 3.88
CA ASP A 121 -8.57 -6.84 2.75
C ASP A 121 -7.81 -6.58 1.45
N ILE A 122 -6.76 -5.77 1.49
CA ILE A 122 -5.93 -5.49 0.32
C ILE A 122 -5.27 -6.79 -0.16
N GLU A 123 -4.71 -7.55 0.76
CA GLU A 123 -4.08 -8.84 0.43
C GLU A 123 -5.07 -9.79 -0.24
N GLU A 124 -6.27 -9.88 0.31
CA GLU A 124 -7.32 -10.73 -0.23
C GLU A 124 -7.77 -10.29 -1.62
N GLN A 125 -7.90 -8.98 -1.85
CA GLN A 125 -8.26 -8.44 -3.15
C GLN A 125 -7.21 -8.77 -4.22
N PHE A 126 -5.94 -8.67 -3.89
CA PHE A 126 -4.86 -9.02 -4.82
C PHE A 126 -4.81 -10.53 -5.08
N ALA A 127 -5.04 -11.34 -4.06
CA ALA A 127 -5.10 -12.80 -4.23
C ALA A 127 -6.27 -13.20 -5.14
N GLU A 128 -7.43 -12.58 -4.98
CA GLU A 128 -8.60 -12.81 -5.82
C GLU A 128 -8.34 -12.39 -7.27
N ALA A 129 -7.75 -11.20 -7.47
CA ALA A 129 -7.41 -10.71 -8.81
C ALA A 129 -6.42 -11.66 -9.51
N ALA A 130 -5.42 -12.15 -8.78
CA ALA A 130 -4.45 -13.10 -9.31
C ALA A 130 -5.12 -14.44 -9.70
N ARG A 131 -6.06 -14.92 -8.89
CA ARG A 131 -6.80 -16.14 -9.17
C ARG A 131 -7.65 -16.00 -10.43
N LEU A 132 -8.37 -14.89 -10.56
CA LEU A 132 -9.19 -14.63 -11.75
C LEU A 132 -8.34 -14.49 -13.02
N ALA A 133 -7.20 -13.83 -12.93
CA ALA A 133 -6.28 -13.70 -14.05
C ALA A 133 -5.73 -15.07 -14.48
N GLU A 134 -5.44 -15.95 -13.53
CA GLU A 134 -4.98 -17.30 -13.84
C GLU A 134 -6.07 -18.13 -14.51
N GLU A 135 -7.30 -18.05 -14.04
CA GLU A 135 -8.44 -18.73 -14.65
C GLU A 135 -8.66 -18.28 -16.09
N GLU A 136 -8.59 -16.97 -16.35
CA GLU A 136 -8.68 -16.41 -17.69
C GLU A 136 -7.58 -16.93 -18.60
N ARG A 137 -6.35 -16.95 -18.10
CA ARG A 137 -5.20 -17.45 -18.87
C ARG A 137 -5.37 -18.91 -19.22
N GLN A 138 -5.83 -19.75 -18.28
CA GLN A 138 -6.10 -21.16 -18.53
C GLN A 138 -7.18 -21.35 -19.58
N GLU A 139 -8.22 -20.55 -19.53
CA GLU A 139 -9.30 -20.60 -20.52
C GLU A 139 -8.79 -20.22 -21.93
N GLN A 140 -7.98 -19.19 -22.02
CA GLN A 140 -7.37 -18.78 -23.28
C GLN A 140 -6.46 -19.85 -23.86
N ILE A 141 -5.69 -20.52 -23.02
CA ILE A 141 -4.82 -21.63 -23.41
C ILE A 141 -5.65 -22.78 -23.97
N ARG A 142 -6.75 -23.16 -23.29
CA ARG A 142 -7.63 -24.22 -23.78
C ARG A 142 -8.23 -23.88 -25.13
N LYS A 143 -8.68 -22.66 -25.34
CA LYS A 143 -9.23 -22.20 -26.60
C LYS A 143 -8.17 -22.23 -27.71
N ALA A 144 -6.96 -21.82 -27.40
CA ALA A 144 -5.84 -21.84 -28.34
C ALA A 144 -5.51 -23.29 -28.76
N PHE A 145 -5.47 -24.23 -27.81
CA PHE A 145 -5.23 -25.64 -28.13
C PHE A 145 -6.35 -26.25 -28.97
N ALA A 146 -7.58 -25.88 -28.68
CA ALA A 146 -8.72 -26.39 -29.45
C ALA A 146 -8.70 -25.93 -30.92
N ALA A 147 -8.22 -24.72 -31.18
CA ALA A 147 -8.17 -24.14 -32.51
C ALA A 147 -6.81 -24.37 -33.22
N GLY A 148 -5.72 -24.58 -32.43
CA GLY A 148 -4.35 -24.62 -32.92
C GLY A 148 -4.07 -25.61 -34.05
N PRO A 149 -4.43 -26.90 -33.91
CA PRO A 149 -4.15 -27.90 -34.96
C PRO A 149 -4.76 -27.52 -36.30
N SER A 150 -5.99 -27.07 -36.35
CA SER A 150 -6.66 -26.64 -37.57
C SER A 150 -5.98 -25.45 -38.24
N ASN A 151 -5.55 -24.50 -37.44
CA ASN A 151 -4.87 -23.30 -37.94
C ASN A 151 -3.50 -23.63 -38.51
N VAL A 152 -2.76 -24.52 -37.87
CA VAL A 152 -1.43 -24.95 -38.33
C VAL A 152 -1.55 -25.68 -39.67
N GLU A 153 -2.50 -26.55 -39.80
CA GLU A 153 -2.75 -27.28 -41.07
C GLU A 153 -3.13 -26.33 -42.18
N GLY A 154 -3.96 -25.33 -41.90
CA GLY A 154 -4.34 -24.31 -42.88
C GLY A 154 -3.15 -23.47 -43.35
N ASP A 155 -2.24 -23.14 -42.47
CA ASP A 155 -1.05 -22.35 -42.78
C ASP A 155 -0.06 -23.09 -43.68
N HIS A 156 0.01 -24.39 -43.58
CA HIS A 156 0.91 -25.23 -44.38
C HIS A 156 0.41 -25.46 -45.80
N LEU A 157 -0.83 -25.24 -46.05
CA LEU A 157 -1.43 -25.43 -47.35
C LEU A 157 -1.39 -24.16 -48.19
#